data_1a090b0f14dfd034ede7bc5da206271e
#
_entry.id   1a090b0f14dfd034ede7bc5da206271e
#
_cell.length_a   1.000
_cell.length_b   1.000
_cell.length_c   1.000
_cell.angle_alpha   90.00
_cell.angle_beta   90.00
_cell.angle_gamma   90.00
#
_symmetry.space_group_name_H-M   'P 1'
#
loop_
_entity.id
_entity.type
_entity.pdbx_description
1 polymer ?
#
loop_
_entity_poly.entity_id
_entity_poly.type
_entity_poly.pdbx_seq_one_letter_code
_entity_poly.pdbx_strand_id
1 'polypeptide(L)'
;YINPSIGKYKIQDLHPVHIQNYIDKLSYKLNPQSIKIHINILKLAIKRAYRLKLIKENVMDSIEAPRYKKFKNEIYDREQMIKLLDLAKNTEMELPINLAIGLGLRISEVLGLTWDNIDFEENTITVNKITSRINGSVILKEPKTESSVRKISSPKELMSLLKEYKIKQNKNLLKSSIRNNNNLLFFNKKCEPIAEDVMSKKFKRFLEKNELPHIRFHDLRHSHVTLLINSKVPIKVISERVGHSNISTTLSVYSHVLKEMDKEASDKISESLFNAN
;
A
#
# COMPACT_ATOMS: atom_id res chain seq x y z
N TYR A 1 -3.10 -22.36 -11.13
CA TYR A 1 -3.70 -23.19 -10.08
C TYR A 1 -5.09 -23.70 -10.49
N ILE A 2 -6.06 -22.82 -10.86
CA ILE A 2 -7.45 -23.21 -11.16
C ILE A 2 -7.52 -24.16 -12.36
N ASN A 3 -7.10 -23.72 -13.55
CA ASN A 3 -7.22 -24.46 -14.79
C ASN A 3 -6.54 -25.84 -14.76
N PRO A 4 -5.29 -26.00 -14.27
CA PRO A 4 -4.69 -27.33 -14.20
C PRO A 4 -5.40 -28.31 -13.26
N SER A 5 -6.15 -27.80 -12.29
CA SER A 5 -6.81 -28.64 -11.25
C SER A 5 -8.24 -29.02 -11.61
N ILE A 6 -9.06 -28.03 -11.97
CA ILE A 6 -10.50 -28.23 -12.20
C ILE A 6 -10.96 -27.84 -13.61
N GLY A 7 -10.10 -27.24 -14.44
CA GLY A 7 -10.44 -26.82 -15.81
C GLY A 7 -10.75 -27.96 -16.77
N LYS A 8 -10.49 -29.22 -16.39
CA LYS A 8 -10.85 -30.42 -17.18
C LYS A 8 -12.35 -30.78 -17.08
N TYR A 9 -13.06 -30.27 -16.08
CA TYR A 9 -14.49 -30.52 -15.92
C TYR A 9 -15.30 -29.56 -16.78
N LYS A 10 -16.33 -30.07 -17.47
CA LYS A 10 -17.35 -29.19 -18.04
C LYS A 10 -18.09 -28.48 -16.91
N ILE A 11 -18.51 -27.23 -17.12
CA ILE A 11 -19.11 -26.45 -16.05
C ILE A 11 -20.40 -27.07 -15.49
N GLN A 12 -21.13 -27.82 -16.32
CA GLN A 12 -22.35 -28.55 -15.95
C GLN A 12 -22.06 -29.75 -15.05
N ASP A 13 -20.83 -30.31 -15.14
CA ASP A 13 -20.39 -31.52 -14.42
C ASP A 13 -19.55 -31.15 -13.20
N LEU A 14 -19.44 -29.86 -12.90
CA LEU A 14 -18.66 -29.37 -11.77
C LEU A 14 -19.48 -29.50 -10.48
N HIS A 15 -19.08 -30.44 -9.61
CA HIS A 15 -19.70 -30.67 -8.29
C HIS A 15 -18.95 -29.96 -7.16
N PRO A 16 -19.61 -29.64 -6.03
CA PRO A 16 -18.97 -29.04 -4.85
C PRO A 16 -17.72 -29.81 -4.40
N VAL A 17 -17.73 -31.13 -4.43
CA VAL A 17 -16.59 -31.98 -4.03
C VAL A 17 -15.32 -31.72 -4.87
N HIS A 18 -15.47 -31.40 -6.15
CA HIS A 18 -14.32 -31.10 -6.99
C HIS A 18 -13.65 -29.79 -6.55
N ILE A 19 -14.45 -28.80 -6.17
CA ILE A 19 -13.98 -27.50 -5.70
C ILE A 19 -13.41 -27.62 -4.29
N GLN A 20 -14.06 -28.35 -3.39
CA GLN A 20 -13.57 -28.55 -2.02
C GLN A 20 -12.21 -29.28 -2.03
N ASN A 21 -12.08 -30.37 -2.80
CA ASN A 21 -10.79 -31.07 -2.97
C ASN A 21 -9.69 -30.18 -3.55
N TYR A 22 -10.06 -29.24 -4.43
CA TYR A 22 -9.10 -28.24 -4.95
C TYR A 22 -8.63 -27.29 -3.84
N ILE A 23 -9.55 -26.78 -3.03
CA ILE A 23 -9.27 -25.88 -1.90
C ILE A 23 -8.40 -26.57 -0.85
N ASP A 24 -8.73 -27.83 -0.52
CA ASP A 24 -7.98 -28.64 0.44
C ASP A 24 -6.55 -28.86 -0.02
N LYS A 25 -6.35 -29.19 -1.31
CA LYS A 25 -5.02 -29.28 -1.90
C LYS A 25 -4.23 -27.97 -1.88
N LEU A 26 -4.91 -26.83 -2.03
CA LEU A 26 -4.26 -25.52 -1.92
C LEU A 26 -3.79 -25.23 -0.48
N SER A 27 -4.48 -25.75 0.55
CA SER A 27 -4.14 -25.53 1.95
C SER A 27 -2.75 -26.04 2.33
N TYR A 28 -2.22 -27.03 1.59
CA TYR A 28 -0.83 -27.50 1.74
C TYR A 28 0.22 -26.60 1.09
N LYS A 29 -0.18 -25.68 0.20
CA LYS A 29 0.75 -24.89 -0.63
C LYS A 29 0.62 -23.38 -0.44
N LEU A 30 -0.53 -22.93 -0.04
CA LEU A 30 -0.86 -21.50 0.03
C LEU A 30 -1.40 -21.10 1.41
N ASN A 31 -1.17 -19.86 1.80
CA ASN A 31 -1.80 -19.31 2.99
C ASN A 31 -3.32 -19.08 2.78
N PRO A 32 -4.12 -19.07 3.85
CA PRO A 32 -5.57 -18.93 3.77
C PRO A 32 -6.06 -17.69 3.02
N GLN A 33 -5.30 -16.59 3.06
CA GLN A 33 -5.65 -15.35 2.35
C GLN A 33 -5.54 -15.52 0.83
N SER A 34 -4.50 -16.23 0.36
CA SER A 34 -4.37 -16.57 -1.05
C SER A 34 -5.48 -17.52 -1.50
N ILE A 35 -5.82 -18.52 -0.68
CA ILE A 35 -6.93 -19.43 -0.96
C ILE A 35 -8.26 -18.67 -1.08
N LYS A 36 -8.50 -17.67 -0.24
CA LYS A 36 -9.70 -16.82 -0.31
C LYS A 36 -9.80 -16.09 -1.67
N ILE A 37 -8.67 -15.70 -2.26
CA ILE A 37 -8.67 -15.09 -3.62
C ILE A 37 -9.18 -16.11 -4.64
N HIS A 38 -8.69 -17.36 -4.60
CA HIS A 38 -9.18 -18.44 -5.47
C HIS A 38 -10.67 -18.69 -5.31
N ILE A 39 -11.14 -18.78 -4.07
CA ILE A 39 -12.58 -18.94 -3.76
C ILE A 39 -13.39 -17.79 -4.34
N ASN A 40 -12.94 -16.54 -4.18
CA ASN A 40 -13.65 -15.38 -4.72
C ASN A 40 -13.73 -15.39 -6.25
N ILE A 41 -12.65 -15.78 -6.94
CA ILE A 41 -12.63 -15.92 -8.40
C ILE A 41 -13.65 -16.98 -8.83
N LEU A 42 -13.66 -18.15 -8.19
CA LEU A 42 -14.59 -19.22 -8.48
C LEU A 42 -16.05 -18.79 -8.20
N LYS A 43 -16.30 -18.13 -7.07
CA LYS A 43 -17.63 -17.57 -6.74
C LYS A 43 -18.16 -16.65 -7.84
N LEU A 44 -17.31 -15.74 -8.34
CA LEU A 44 -17.71 -14.83 -9.40
C LEU A 44 -18.01 -15.57 -10.72
N ALA A 45 -17.17 -16.53 -11.10
CA ALA A 45 -17.33 -17.31 -12.33
C ALA A 45 -18.59 -18.18 -12.28
N ILE A 46 -18.77 -18.94 -11.20
CA ILE A 46 -19.93 -19.84 -11.02
C ILE A 46 -21.24 -19.04 -10.89
N LYS A 47 -21.24 -17.94 -10.14
CA LYS A 47 -22.40 -17.04 -10.05
C LYS A 47 -22.80 -16.47 -11.42
N ARG A 48 -21.83 -16.16 -12.28
CA ARG A 48 -22.12 -15.72 -13.65
C ARG A 48 -22.69 -16.86 -14.49
N ALA A 49 -22.14 -18.08 -14.42
CA ALA A 49 -22.66 -19.25 -15.12
C ALA A 49 -24.11 -19.56 -14.70
N TYR A 50 -24.40 -19.50 -13.41
CA TYR A 50 -25.77 -19.67 -12.88
C TYR A 50 -26.74 -18.61 -13.42
N ARG A 51 -26.35 -17.32 -13.41
CA ARG A 51 -27.16 -16.22 -13.99
C ARG A 51 -27.43 -16.39 -15.48
N LEU A 52 -26.46 -16.94 -16.22
CA LEU A 52 -26.59 -17.25 -17.65
C LEU A 52 -27.33 -18.58 -17.90
N LYS A 53 -27.84 -19.25 -16.87
CA LYS A 53 -28.52 -20.53 -16.92
C LYS A 53 -27.69 -21.67 -17.57
N LEU A 54 -26.35 -21.57 -17.49
CA LEU A 54 -25.43 -22.62 -17.94
C LEU A 54 -25.36 -23.78 -16.95
N ILE A 55 -25.71 -23.55 -15.70
CA ILE A 55 -25.78 -24.50 -14.61
C ILE A 55 -27.09 -24.32 -13.87
N LYS A 56 -27.62 -25.42 -13.27
CA LYS A 56 -28.92 -25.43 -12.57
C LYS A 56 -28.82 -24.88 -11.15
N GLU A 57 -27.68 -25.02 -10.50
CA GLU A 57 -27.45 -24.62 -9.11
C GLU A 57 -26.05 -23.97 -8.93
N ASN A 58 -25.90 -23.21 -7.85
CA ASN A 58 -24.62 -22.55 -7.52
C ASN A 58 -23.81 -23.47 -6.60
N VAL A 59 -22.94 -24.28 -7.18
CA VAL A 59 -22.10 -25.24 -6.44
C VAL A 59 -21.15 -24.61 -5.42
N MET A 60 -21.01 -23.27 -5.41
CA MET A 60 -20.16 -22.55 -4.43
C MET A 60 -20.87 -22.35 -3.07
N ASP A 61 -22.17 -22.58 -2.97
CA ASP A 61 -22.92 -22.31 -1.74
C ASP A 61 -22.60 -23.35 -0.64
N SER A 62 -22.12 -24.53 -1.03
CA SER A 62 -21.70 -25.61 -0.13
C SER A 62 -20.19 -25.62 0.17
N ILE A 63 -19.43 -24.60 -0.28
CA ILE A 63 -17.98 -24.60 -0.13
C ILE A 63 -17.56 -23.95 1.18
N GLU A 64 -16.79 -24.68 1.97
CA GLU A 64 -16.19 -24.19 3.19
C GLU A 64 -14.82 -23.50 2.92
N ALA A 65 -14.72 -22.25 3.34
CA ALA A 65 -13.47 -21.52 3.27
C ALA A 65 -12.60 -21.81 4.51
N PRO A 66 -11.28 -21.97 4.37
CA PRO A 66 -10.41 -22.17 5.52
C PRO A 66 -10.49 -20.97 6.47
N ARG A 67 -10.55 -21.26 7.77
CA ARG A 67 -10.55 -20.22 8.81
C ARG A 67 -9.26 -19.41 8.76
N TYR A 68 -9.41 -18.11 8.78
CA TYR A 68 -8.29 -17.17 8.69
C TYR A 68 -8.23 -16.27 9.92
N LYS A 69 -7.12 -16.35 10.66
CA LYS A 69 -6.81 -15.31 11.65
C LYS A 69 -6.19 -14.12 10.92
N LYS A 70 -6.85 -12.97 11.00
CA LYS A 70 -6.34 -11.73 10.41
C LYS A 70 -4.97 -11.43 11.04
N PHE A 71 -3.93 -11.39 10.23
CA PHE A 71 -2.60 -11.03 10.70
C PHE A 71 -2.66 -9.58 11.18
N LYS A 72 -2.24 -9.33 12.41
CA LYS A 72 -2.09 -7.96 12.91
C LYS A 72 -0.84 -7.41 12.23
N ASN A 73 -1.00 -6.44 11.34
CA ASN A 73 0.16 -5.76 10.77
C ASN A 73 0.89 -5.05 11.91
N GLU A 74 2.17 -5.33 12.06
CA GLU A 74 3.04 -4.53 12.92
C GLU A 74 3.25 -3.18 12.22
N ILE A 75 3.03 -2.11 12.94
CA ILE A 75 3.25 -0.73 12.50
C ILE A 75 4.23 -0.10 13.48
N TYR A 76 5.08 0.78 12.98
CA TYR A 76 5.98 1.52 13.86
C TYR A 76 5.21 2.63 14.60
N ASP A 77 5.49 2.74 15.88
CA ASP A 77 5.11 3.88 16.68
C ASP A 77 5.98 5.12 16.35
N ARG A 78 5.73 6.24 17.03
CA ARG A 78 6.44 7.49 16.80
C ARG A 78 7.96 7.36 17.04
N GLU A 79 8.37 6.67 18.10
CA GLU A 79 9.78 6.52 18.49
C GLU A 79 10.52 5.64 17.48
N GLN A 80 9.90 4.54 17.07
CA GLN A 80 10.44 3.66 16.04
C GLN A 80 10.55 4.37 14.67
N MET A 81 9.58 5.23 14.32
CA MET A 81 9.67 6.04 13.09
C MET A 81 10.83 7.04 13.16
N ILE A 82 11.02 7.72 14.28
CA ILE A 82 12.16 8.64 14.47
C ILE A 82 13.48 7.88 14.34
N LYS A 83 13.61 6.74 15.03
CA LYS A 83 14.80 5.89 14.93
C LYS A 83 15.08 5.43 13.51
N LEU A 84 14.03 5.02 12.78
CA LEU A 84 14.13 4.61 11.37
C LEU A 84 14.64 5.77 10.48
N LEU A 85 14.08 6.97 10.66
CA LEU A 85 14.49 8.17 9.92
C LEU A 85 15.96 8.52 10.20
N ASP A 86 16.40 8.46 11.46
CA ASP A 86 17.77 8.75 11.84
C ASP A 86 18.77 7.74 11.22
N LEU A 87 18.48 6.46 11.31
CA LEU A 87 19.31 5.41 10.73
C LEU A 87 19.33 5.46 9.18
N ALA A 88 18.28 5.99 8.56
CA ALA A 88 18.22 6.13 7.11
C ALA A 88 19.07 7.28 6.57
N LYS A 89 19.48 8.26 7.39
CA LYS A 89 20.25 9.42 6.98
C LYS A 89 21.50 9.02 6.20
N ASN A 90 21.77 9.72 5.11
CA ASN A 90 22.89 9.49 4.20
C ASN A 90 22.96 8.10 3.56
N THR A 91 21.86 7.32 3.59
CA THR A 91 21.76 6.03 2.91
C THR A 91 20.87 6.14 1.66
N GLU A 92 20.86 5.09 0.83
CA GLU A 92 19.96 5.02 -0.33
C GLU A 92 18.46 4.91 0.08
N MET A 93 18.17 4.57 1.34
CA MET A 93 16.82 4.43 1.88
C MET A 93 16.29 5.74 2.48
N GLU A 94 17.10 6.76 2.65
CA GLU A 94 16.71 8.03 3.29
C GLU A 94 15.49 8.65 2.62
N LEU A 95 15.59 9.00 1.34
CA LEU A 95 14.51 9.66 0.63
C LEU A 95 13.26 8.78 0.44
N PRO A 96 13.36 7.47 0.06
CA PRO A 96 12.20 6.60 -0.01
C PRO A 96 11.44 6.48 1.31
N ILE A 97 12.14 6.33 2.43
CA ILE A 97 11.53 6.23 3.78
C ILE A 97 10.87 7.55 4.17
N ASN A 98 11.55 8.69 3.96
CA ASN A 98 11.00 10.01 4.26
C ASN A 98 9.72 10.30 3.46
N LEU A 99 9.66 9.95 2.18
CA LEU A 99 8.46 10.09 1.36
C LEU A 99 7.31 9.19 1.84
N ALA A 100 7.61 7.94 2.23
CA ALA A 100 6.60 7.02 2.72
C ALA A 100 6.03 7.44 4.09
N ILE A 101 6.90 7.86 5.02
CA ILE A 101 6.48 8.31 6.36
C ILE A 101 5.90 9.72 6.32
N GLY A 102 6.53 10.66 5.62
CA GLY A 102 6.10 12.07 5.63
C GLY A 102 4.83 12.34 4.83
N LEU A 103 4.58 11.57 3.77
CA LEU A 103 3.45 11.79 2.86
C LEU A 103 2.47 10.61 2.80
N GLY A 104 2.78 9.47 3.40
CA GLY A 104 1.96 8.27 3.35
C GLY A 104 1.87 7.63 1.97
N LEU A 105 2.90 7.78 1.12
CA LEU A 105 2.90 7.26 -0.25
C LEU A 105 3.01 5.73 -0.28
N ARG A 106 2.34 5.11 -1.27
CA ARG A 106 2.57 3.70 -1.63
C ARG A 106 3.94 3.55 -2.28
N ILE A 107 4.55 2.36 -2.20
CA ILE A 107 5.85 2.09 -2.82
C ILE A 107 5.85 2.40 -4.33
N SER A 108 4.78 2.03 -5.05
CA SER A 108 4.63 2.34 -6.48
C SER A 108 4.51 3.83 -6.77
N GLU A 109 3.89 4.60 -5.86
CA GLU A 109 3.78 6.06 -5.94
C GLU A 109 5.16 6.70 -5.69
N VAL A 110 5.89 6.26 -4.65
CA VAL A 110 7.27 6.73 -4.38
C VAL A 110 8.15 6.52 -5.60
N LEU A 111 8.15 5.32 -6.16
CA LEU A 111 9.00 4.96 -7.31
C LEU A 111 8.53 5.62 -8.62
N GLY A 112 7.27 6.03 -8.70
CA GLY A 112 6.69 6.72 -9.85
C GLY A 112 6.86 8.24 -9.83
N LEU A 113 7.41 8.83 -8.75
CA LEU A 113 7.61 10.27 -8.67
C LEU A 113 8.60 10.76 -9.72
N THR A 114 8.26 11.90 -10.33
CA THR A 114 9.14 12.65 -11.25
C THR A 114 9.38 14.05 -10.69
N TRP A 115 10.48 14.69 -11.09
CA TRP A 115 10.80 16.05 -10.66
C TRP A 115 9.77 17.08 -11.08
N ASP A 116 9.02 16.81 -12.18
CA ASP A 116 7.95 17.68 -12.67
C ASP A 116 6.73 17.72 -11.71
N ASN A 117 6.64 16.72 -10.84
CA ASN A 117 5.56 16.62 -9.85
C ASN A 117 5.87 17.30 -8.51
N ILE A 118 7.03 17.95 -8.37
CA ILE A 118 7.48 18.60 -7.15
C ILE A 118 7.51 20.10 -7.35
N ASP A 119 6.64 20.78 -6.64
CA ASP A 119 6.55 22.22 -6.58
C ASP A 119 7.31 22.70 -5.32
N PHE A 120 8.49 23.27 -5.55
CA PHE A 120 9.36 23.75 -4.47
C PHE A 120 8.97 25.13 -3.92
N GLU A 121 8.11 25.88 -4.62
CA GLU A 121 7.60 27.17 -4.18
C GLU A 121 6.42 26.95 -3.22
N GLU A 122 5.46 26.19 -3.66
CA GLU A 122 4.27 25.84 -2.88
C GLU A 122 4.52 24.73 -1.83
N ASN A 123 5.68 24.11 -1.81
CA ASN A 123 6.00 22.94 -0.99
C ASN A 123 4.97 21.82 -1.16
N THR A 124 4.63 21.46 -2.40
CA THR A 124 3.66 20.42 -2.68
C THR A 124 4.21 19.35 -3.62
N ILE A 125 3.65 18.16 -3.52
CA ILE A 125 3.99 17.01 -4.38
C ILE A 125 2.70 16.47 -4.99
N THR A 126 2.67 16.34 -6.31
CA THR A 126 1.55 15.78 -7.06
C THR A 126 1.80 14.30 -7.32
N VAL A 127 0.92 13.44 -6.85
CA VAL A 127 0.97 11.99 -7.13
C VAL A 127 0.05 11.71 -8.30
N ASN A 128 0.62 11.54 -9.49
CA ASN A 128 -0.12 11.25 -10.73
C ASN A 128 0.49 10.12 -11.56
N LYS A 129 1.59 9.51 -11.09
CA LYS A 129 2.25 8.38 -11.74
C LYS A 129 2.59 7.31 -10.73
N ILE A 130 2.58 6.07 -11.17
CA ILE A 130 2.99 4.89 -10.40
C ILE A 130 3.87 3.99 -11.27
N THR A 131 4.75 3.22 -10.65
CA THR A 131 5.42 2.11 -11.33
C THR A 131 4.51 0.89 -11.38
N SER A 132 4.60 0.12 -12.45
CA SER A 132 3.87 -1.14 -12.60
C SER A 132 4.65 -2.10 -13.47
N ARG A 133 4.58 -3.40 -13.16
CA ARG A 133 5.17 -4.44 -14.03
C ARG A 133 4.12 -4.94 -15.03
N ILE A 134 4.44 -4.84 -16.32
CA ILE A 134 3.61 -5.37 -17.42
C ILE A 134 4.54 -6.16 -18.33
N ASN A 135 4.18 -7.41 -18.64
CA ASN A 135 4.96 -8.31 -19.50
C ASN A 135 6.46 -8.39 -19.14
N GLY A 136 6.77 -8.40 -17.83
CA GLY A 136 8.15 -8.48 -17.34
C GLY A 136 8.88 -7.14 -17.23
N SER A 137 8.43 -6.10 -17.94
CA SER A 137 9.01 -4.75 -17.91
C SER A 137 8.37 -3.87 -16.86
N VAL A 138 9.15 -2.96 -16.27
CA VAL A 138 8.64 -1.94 -15.33
C VAL A 138 8.38 -0.66 -16.09
N ILE A 139 7.16 -0.17 -16.03
CA ILE A 139 6.74 1.04 -16.72
C ILE A 139 6.12 2.05 -15.76
N LEU A 140 6.13 3.32 -16.16
CA LEU A 140 5.31 4.36 -15.54
C LEU A 140 3.92 4.34 -16.15
N LYS A 141 2.91 4.49 -15.31
CA LYS A 141 1.52 4.69 -15.73
C LYS A 141 0.77 5.57 -14.76
N GLU A 142 -0.36 6.07 -15.18
CA GLU A 142 -1.30 6.75 -14.31
C GLU A 142 -1.94 5.78 -13.31
N PRO A 143 -2.31 6.24 -12.11
CA PRO A 143 -3.08 5.44 -11.17
C PRO A 143 -4.42 5.00 -11.76
N LYS A 144 -4.96 3.88 -11.27
CA LYS A 144 -6.21 3.29 -11.81
C LYS A 144 -7.48 4.10 -11.49
N THR A 145 -7.44 4.96 -10.49
CA THR A 145 -8.60 5.74 -10.03
C THR A 145 -8.25 7.21 -9.93
N GLU A 146 -9.18 8.08 -10.25
CA GLU A 146 -9.02 9.54 -10.12
C GLU A 146 -8.67 9.95 -8.68
N SER A 147 -9.26 9.30 -7.68
CA SER A 147 -8.96 9.55 -6.26
C SER A 147 -7.50 9.28 -5.87
N SER A 148 -6.76 8.55 -6.71
CA SER A 148 -5.32 8.30 -6.50
C SER A 148 -4.46 9.46 -7.02
N VAL A 149 -4.98 10.29 -7.92
CA VAL A 149 -4.31 11.53 -8.36
C VAL A 149 -4.61 12.62 -7.33
N ARG A 150 -3.54 13.15 -6.73
CA ARG A 150 -3.70 14.13 -5.64
C ARG A 150 -2.47 15.02 -5.49
N LYS A 151 -2.68 16.24 -5.03
CA LYS A 151 -1.63 17.18 -4.62
C LYS A 151 -1.55 17.18 -3.09
N ILE A 152 -0.35 16.98 -2.54
CA ILE A 152 -0.10 16.80 -1.10
C ILE A 152 0.87 17.88 -0.64
N SER A 153 0.51 18.63 0.41
CA SER A 153 1.45 19.53 1.09
C SER A 153 2.54 18.72 1.81
N SER A 154 3.79 19.11 1.61
CA SER A 154 4.97 18.44 2.13
C SER A 154 5.59 19.24 3.28
N PRO A 155 6.13 18.59 4.33
CA PRO A 155 6.97 19.25 5.32
C PRO A 155 8.19 19.92 4.66
N LYS A 156 8.59 21.08 5.20
CA LYS A 156 9.73 21.87 4.67
C LYS A 156 11.03 21.07 4.71
N GLU A 157 11.22 20.26 5.73
CA GLU A 157 12.37 19.38 5.91
C GLU A 157 12.50 18.37 4.77
N LEU A 158 11.38 17.77 4.36
CA LEU A 158 11.34 16.84 3.23
C LEU A 158 11.61 17.55 1.90
N MET A 159 11.13 18.80 1.74
CA MET A 159 11.43 19.61 0.54
C MET A 159 12.91 19.98 0.48
N SER A 160 13.54 20.26 1.60
CA SER A 160 14.99 20.50 1.68
C SER A 160 15.78 19.25 1.29
N LEU A 161 15.42 18.09 1.83
CA LEU A 161 16.03 16.81 1.46
C LEU A 161 15.88 16.51 -0.05
N LEU A 162 14.71 16.81 -0.64
CA LEU A 162 14.49 16.66 -2.08
C LEU A 162 15.39 17.59 -2.91
N LYS A 163 15.62 18.85 -2.47
CA LYS A 163 16.53 19.77 -3.14
C LYS A 163 17.96 19.24 -3.13
N GLU A 164 18.44 18.79 -2.00
CA GLU A 164 19.77 18.19 -1.86
C GLU A 164 19.94 16.94 -2.73
N TYR A 165 18.92 16.07 -2.72
CA TYR A 165 18.90 14.86 -3.54
C TYR A 165 18.94 15.20 -5.04
N LYS A 166 18.18 16.21 -5.49
CA LYS A 166 18.20 16.70 -6.89
C LYS A 166 19.59 17.15 -7.32
N ILE A 167 20.25 17.92 -6.47
CA ILE A 167 21.63 18.41 -6.75
C ILE A 167 22.59 17.22 -6.86
N LYS A 168 22.54 16.28 -5.91
CA LYS A 168 23.37 15.06 -5.92
C LYS A 168 23.11 14.19 -7.14
N GLN A 169 21.84 14.01 -7.50
CA GLN A 169 21.45 13.23 -8.67
C GLN A 169 21.97 13.87 -9.97
N ASN A 170 21.78 15.18 -10.13
CA ASN A 170 22.25 15.93 -11.30
C ASN A 170 23.76 15.85 -11.46
N LYS A 171 24.55 16.00 -10.36
CA LYS A 171 26.01 15.81 -10.39
C LYS A 171 26.40 14.40 -10.87
N ASN A 172 25.68 13.38 -10.47
CA ASN A 172 25.94 12.00 -10.88
C ASN A 172 25.57 11.77 -12.36
N LEU A 173 24.47 12.33 -12.82
CA LEU A 173 24.05 12.25 -14.22
C LEU A 173 25.02 12.96 -15.16
N LEU A 174 25.56 14.12 -14.76
CA LEU A 174 26.58 14.84 -15.53
C LEU A 174 27.89 14.05 -15.70
N LYS A 175 28.21 13.16 -14.75
CA LYS A 175 29.39 12.28 -14.82
C LYS A 175 29.13 11.01 -15.65
N SER A 176 27.88 10.73 -15.97
CA SER A 176 27.47 9.57 -16.75
C SER A 176 27.00 9.99 -18.13
N SER A 177 27.16 9.14 -19.13
CA SER A 177 26.61 9.38 -20.48
C SER A 177 25.11 9.04 -20.58
N ILE A 178 24.46 8.76 -19.45
CA ILE A 178 23.07 8.28 -19.39
C ILE A 178 22.12 9.45 -19.08
N ARG A 179 20.99 9.51 -19.79
CA ARG A 179 19.97 10.56 -19.62
C ARG A 179 18.74 10.04 -18.89
N ASN A 180 18.25 10.78 -17.91
CA ASN A 180 16.98 10.54 -17.22
C ASN A 180 15.81 11.15 -18.00
N ASN A 181 15.44 10.56 -19.12
CA ASN A 181 14.41 11.07 -20.03
C ASN A 181 13.02 11.18 -19.39
N ASN A 182 12.75 10.35 -18.40
CA ASN A 182 11.45 10.34 -17.68
C ASN A 182 11.46 11.28 -16.46
N ASN A 183 12.54 12.01 -16.24
CA ASN A 183 12.73 12.93 -15.11
C ASN A 183 12.41 12.28 -13.73
N LEU A 184 12.75 10.99 -13.57
CA LEU A 184 12.46 10.17 -12.37
C LEU A 184 13.29 10.59 -11.17
N LEU A 185 12.70 10.52 -9.97
CA LEU A 185 13.46 10.60 -8.71
C LEU A 185 14.27 9.32 -8.48
N PHE A 186 13.67 8.16 -8.75
CA PHE A 186 14.28 6.86 -8.51
C PHE A 186 14.36 6.06 -9.79
N PHE A 187 15.54 5.66 -10.16
CA PHE A 187 15.80 4.89 -11.37
C PHE A 187 16.97 3.91 -11.17
N ASN A 188 17.04 2.91 -12.03
CA ASN A 188 18.13 1.95 -12.07
C ASN A 188 19.37 2.55 -12.81
N LYS A 189 20.46 1.77 -12.93
CA LYS A 189 21.70 2.20 -13.62
C LYS A 189 21.49 2.59 -15.09
N LYS A 190 20.36 2.24 -15.71
CA LYS A 190 20.00 2.60 -17.09
C LYS A 190 19.01 3.76 -17.15
N CYS A 191 18.74 4.45 -16.05
CA CYS A 191 17.71 5.48 -15.90
C CYS A 191 16.28 4.99 -16.20
N GLU A 192 15.99 3.70 -15.96
CA GLU A 192 14.68 3.09 -16.09
C GLU A 192 13.98 3.00 -14.72
N PRO A 193 12.63 2.93 -14.69
CA PRO A 193 11.88 2.77 -13.45
C PRO A 193 12.31 1.53 -12.66
N ILE A 194 12.33 1.64 -11.33
CA ILE A 194 12.66 0.54 -10.40
C ILE A 194 11.40 -0.26 -10.08
N ALA A 195 11.51 -1.58 -10.03
CA ALA A 195 10.43 -2.46 -9.61
C ALA A 195 10.20 -2.38 -8.08
N GLU A 196 8.95 -2.51 -7.65
CA GLU A 196 8.56 -2.48 -6.24
C GLU A 196 9.25 -3.57 -5.41
N ASP A 197 9.45 -4.76 -5.96
CA ASP A 197 10.11 -5.88 -5.29
C ASP A 197 11.59 -5.61 -5.03
N VAL A 198 12.26 -4.84 -5.89
CA VAL A 198 13.65 -4.41 -5.68
C VAL A 198 13.74 -3.46 -4.48
N MET A 199 12.87 -2.46 -4.41
CA MET A 199 12.83 -1.52 -3.30
C MET A 199 12.43 -2.21 -1.99
N SER A 200 11.43 -3.10 -2.04
CA SER A 200 11.01 -3.90 -0.89
C SER A 200 12.13 -4.77 -0.32
N LYS A 201 12.93 -5.41 -1.19
CA LYS A 201 14.11 -6.18 -0.78
C LYS A 201 15.20 -5.31 -0.17
N LYS A 202 15.44 -4.11 -0.73
CA LYS A 202 16.39 -3.14 -0.16
C LYS A 202 15.95 -2.68 1.23
N PHE A 203 14.67 -2.35 1.38
CA PHE A 203 14.11 -1.95 2.67
C PHE A 203 14.22 -3.07 3.71
N LYS A 204 13.87 -4.31 3.36
CA LYS A 204 14.02 -5.46 4.24
C LYS A 204 15.47 -5.62 4.73
N ARG A 205 16.44 -5.59 3.81
CA ARG A 205 17.88 -5.67 4.15
C ARG A 205 18.33 -4.50 5.03
N PHE A 206 17.77 -3.32 4.79
CA PHE A 206 18.06 -2.13 5.62
C PHE A 206 17.58 -2.33 7.05
N LEU A 207 16.37 -2.87 7.27
CA LEU A 207 15.85 -3.18 8.60
C LEU A 207 16.71 -4.26 9.29
N GLU A 208 17.03 -5.35 8.60
CA GLU A 208 17.87 -6.43 9.11
C GLU A 208 19.25 -5.92 9.53
N LYS A 209 19.91 -5.11 8.69
CA LYS A 209 21.24 -4.54 8.99
C LYS A 209 21.24 -3.63 10.23
N ASN A 210 20.14 -2.96 10.50
CA ASN A 210 20.01 -2.02 11.62
C ASN A 210 19.26 -2.61 12.82
N GLU A 211 19.02 -3.93 12.83
CA GLU A 211 18.34 -4.65 13.91
C GLU A 211 16.99 -4.03 14.28
N LEU A 212 16.26 -3.55 13.27
CA LEU A 212 14.92 -2.98 13.43
C LEU A 212 13.85 -4.06 13.30
N PRO A 213 12.71 -3.97 14.02
CA PRO A 213 11.59 -4.87 13.84
C PRO A 213 11.15 -4.96 12.38
N HIS A 214 10.83 -6.16 11.92
CA HIS A 214 10.47 -6.37 10.52
C HIS A 214 9.09 -5.86 10.22
N ILE A 215 9.00 -4.86 9.34
CA ILE A 215 7.78 -4.37 8.71
C ILE A 215 7.94 -4.35 7.20
N ARG A 216 6.83 -4.34 6.45
CA ARG A 216 6.87 -4.13 5.00
C ARG A 216 6.99 -2.63 4.70
N PHE A 217 7.51 -2.28 3.56
CA PHE A 217 7.55 -0.87 3.12
C PHE A 217 6.17 -0.21 3.12
N HIS A 218 5.12 -0.98 2.79
CA HIS A 218 3.74 -0.48 2.82
C HIS A 218 3.23 -0.15 4.24
N ASP A 219 3.80 -0.78 5.27
CA ASP A 219 3.41 -0.54 6.66
C ASP A 219 3.88 0.83 7.16
N LEU A 220 4.88 1.47 6.50
CA LEU A 220 5.25 2.87 6.74
C LEU A 220 4.08 3.83 6.49
N ARG A 221 3.28 3.56 5.46
CA ARG A 221 2.05 4.31 5.20
C ARG A 221 1.00 4.08 6.29
N HIS A 222 0.90 2.86 6.83
CA HIS A 222 0.04 2.60 7.97
C HIS A 222 0.51 3.37 9.22
N SER A 223 1.81 3.41 9.47
CA SER A 223 2.40 4.21 10.56
C SER A 223 2.12 5.71 10.39
N HIS A 224 2.23 6.25 9.15
CA HIS A 224 1.87 7.64 8.83
C HIS A 224 0.40 7.93 9.16
N VAL A 225 -0.52 7.06 8.74
CA VAL A 225 -1.96 7.24 9.01
C VAL A 225 -2.23 7.19 10.51
N THR A 226 -1.64 6.22 11.24
CA THR A 226 -1.78 6.14 12.70
C THR A 226 -1.26 7.40 13.39
N LEU A 227 -0.11 7.92 12.96
CA LEU A 227 0.45 9.17 13.49
C LEU A 227 -0.53 10.35 13.32
N LEU A 228 -1.13 10.50 12.13
CA LEU A 228 -2.08 11.58 11.86
C LEU A 228 -3.37 11.44 12.68
N ILE A 229 -3.86 10.21 12.87
CA ILE A 229 -5.05 9.94 13.70
C ILE A 229 -4.74 10.29 15.16
N ASN A 230 -3.61 9.85 15.70
CA ASN A 230 -3.17 10.18 17.05
C ASN A 230 -2.95 11.69 17.26
N SER A 231 -2.60 12.40 16.16
CA SER A 231 -2.50 13.86 16.13
C SER A 231 -3.87 14.55 15.93
N LYS A 232 -4.98 13.80 16.00
CA LYS A 232 -6.36 14.31 15.89
C LYS A 232 -6.68 15.00 14.55
N VAL A 233 -5.93 14.66 13.49
CA VAL A 233 -6.24 15.14 12.13
C VAL A 233 -7.55 14.50 11.65
N PRO A 234 -8.51 15.28 11.07
CA PRO A 234 -9.77 14.74 10.60
C PRO A 234 -9.59 13.59 9.61
N ILE A 235 -10.34 12.49 9.80
CA ILE A 235 -10.20 11.26 9.01
C ILE A 235 -10.42 11.50 7.50
N LYS A 236 -11.29 12.44 7.15
CA LYS A 236 -11.50 12.85 5.75
C LYS A 236 -10.21 13.40 5.14
N VAL A 237 -9.52 14.31 5.83
CA VAL A 237 -8.24 14.88 5.40
C VAL A 237 -7.17 13.79 5.24
N ILE A 238 -7.10 12.85 6.20
CA ILE A 238 -6.18 11.71 6.12
C ILE A 238 -6.49 10.85 4.89
N SER A 239 -7.76 10.51 4.66
CA SER A 239 -8.20 9.69 3.53
C SER A 239 -7.86 10.32 2.19
N GLU A 240 -8.10 11.61 2.02
CA GLU A 240 -7.75 12.38 0.83
C GLU A 240 -6.22 12.43 0.63
N ARG A 241 -5.47 12.71 1.71
CA ARG A 241 -4.00 12.77 1.70
C ARG A 241 -3.38 11.47 1.22
N VAL A 242 -3.86 10.34 1.72
CA VAL A 242 -3.34 9.02 1.31
C VAL A 242 -3.99 8.48 0.03
N GLY A 243 -5.06 9.06 -0.47
CA GLY A 243 -5.77 8.61 -1.68
C GLY A 243 -6.47 7.27 -1.46
N HIS A 244 -7.29 7.16 -0.42
CA HIS A 244 -8.21 6.06 -0.24
C HIS A 244 -9.55 6.41 -0.93
N SER A 245 -9.95 5.59 -1.90
CA SER A 245 -11.25 5.75 -2.59
C SER A 245 -12.44 5.50 -1.66
N ASN A 246 -12.23 4.83 -0.54
CA ASN A 246 -13.24 4.55 0.47
C ASN A 246 -12.70 4.81 1.87
N ILE A 247 -13.33 5.76 2.57
CA ILE A 247 -13.02 6.12 3.98
C ILE A 247 -13.13 4.90 4.90
N SER A 248 -14.01 3.93 4.60
CA SER A 248 -14.15 2.71 5.39
C SER A 248 -12.85 1.89 5.46
N THR A 249 -11.97 2.01 4.47
CA THR A 249 -10.65 1.38 4.49
C THR A 249 -9.79 1.98 5.60
N THR A 250 -9.81 3.29 5.78
CA THR A 250 -9.12 3.98 6.88
C THR A 250 -9.75 3.60 8.22
N LEU A 251 -11.08 3.66 8.33
CA LEU A 251 -11.82 3.35 9.57
C LEU A 251 -11.64 1.91 10.04
N SER A 252 -11.68 0.93 9.12
CA SER A 252 -11.57 -0.50 9.46
C SER A 252 -10.21 -0.90 10.04
N VAL A 253 -9.15 -0.18 9.66
CA VAL A 253 -7.79 -0.43 10.16
C VAL A 253 -7.58 0.20 11.54
N TYR A 254 -8.30 1.29 11.85
CA TYR A 254 -8.07 2.14 13.03
C TYR A 254 -9.25 2.17 14.01
N SER A 255 -10.11 1.16 13.99
CA SER A 255 -11.28 1.03 14.87
C SER A 255 -10.96 1.12 16.39
N HIS A 256 -9.74 0.78 16.80
CA HIS A 256 -9.30 0.92 18.20
C HIS A 256 -9.17 2.40 18.62
N VAL A 257 -8.53 3.21 17.77
CA VAL A 257 -8.32 4.64 18.04
C VAL A 257 -9.65 5.38 18.08
N LEU A 258 -10.62 4.95 17.25
CA LEU A 258 -11.97 5.54 17.25
C LEU A 258 -12.71 5.32 18.59
N LYS A 259 -12.51 4.17 19.26
CA LYS A 259 -13.08 3.92 20.59
C LYS A 259 -12.50 4.83 21.67
N GLU A 260 -11.20 5.11 21.60
CA GLU A 260 -10.54 6.05 22.50
C GLU A 260 -11.04 7.48 22.26
N MET A 261 -11.19 7.88 20.99
CA MET A 261 -11.75 9.19 20.62
C MET A 261 -13.21 9.36 21.06
N ASP A 262 -14.02 8.29 21.02
CA ASP A 262 -15.41 8.32 21.53
C ASP A 262 -15.45 8.60 23.04
N LYS A 263 -14.56 7.97 23.81
CA LYS A 263 -14.43 8.25 25.24
C LYS A 263 -14.01 9.70 25.50
N GLU A 264 -12.99 10.20 24.78
CA GLU A 264 -12.58 11.61 24.89
C GLU A 264 -13.70 12.58 24.51
N ALA A 265 -14.53 12.23 23.51
CA ALA A 265 -15.68 13.04 23.13
C ALA A 265 -16.73 13.10 24.25
N SER A 266 -16.97 11.97 24.92
CA SER A 266 -17.86 11.91 26.08
C SER A 266 -17.35 12.77 27.25
N ASP A 267 -16.04 12.68 27.53
CA ASP A 267 -15.40 13.48 28.58
C ASP A 267 -15.53 14.99 28.29
N LYS A 268 -15.30 15.43 27.05
CA LYS A 268 -15.47 16.82 26.63
C LYS A 268 -16.91 17.30 26.70
N ILE A 269 -17.88 16.46 26.40
CA ILE A 269 -19.33 16.79 26.59
C ILE A 269 -19.60 17.00 28.06
N SER A 270 -19.08 16.11 28.91
CA SER A 270 -19.22 16.23 30.37
C SER A 270 -18.65 17.55 30.89
N GLU A 271 -17.42 17.89 30.50
CA GLU A 271 -16.77 19.15 30.87
C GLU A 271 -17.54 20.38 30.36
N SER A 272 -18.02 20.34 29.10
CA SER A 272 -18.64 21.51 28.45
C SER A 272 -20.07 21.78 28.89
N LEU A 273 -20.83 20.72 29.23
CA LEU A 273 -22.27 20.84 29.48
C LEU A 273 -22.66 20.56 30.94
N PHE A 274 -21.91 19.73 31.63
CA PHE A 274 -22.30 19.26 32.97
C PHE A 274 -21.39 19.75 34.09
N ASN A 275 -20.12 20.12 33.80
CA ASN A 275 -19.15 20.64 34.75
C ASN A 275 -18.79 22.12 34.45
N ALA A 276 -19.60 22.86 33.72
CA ALA A 276 -19.46 24.30 33.54
C ALA A 276 -19.95 25.00 34.84
N ASN A 277 -19.06 25.18 35.81
CA ASN A 277 -19.21 26.09 36.96
C ASN A 277 -18.30 27.30 36.79
#